data_6d564069762d04760f15af974ef8ec75
#
_entry.id   6d564069762d04760f15af974ef8ec75
#
_cell.length_a   1.000
_cell.length_b   1.000
_cell.length_c   1.000
_cell.angle_alpha   90.00
_cell.angle_beta   90.00
_cell.angle_gamma   90.00
#
_symmetry.space_group_name_H-M   'P 1'
#
loop_
_entity.id
_entity.type
_entity.pdbx_description
1 polymer ?
#
loop_
_entity_poly.entity_id
_entity_poly.type
_entity_poly.pdbx_seq_one_letter_code
_entity_poly.pdbx_strand_id
1 'polypeptide(L)'
;MEEIIKNGPVVASMNVYVDFLIYKAGSGPLCFLNQKKHICHMFYVKRSLTSVLGVYSKSQHLLRYLGKHSVKIIGWGSERGELYWLIQNSWGELHGEAGLARIRRGTNECGIESEVLAPIPNVVDLIDFEHSLKLKIYLEQLNASAANSSSIPESQQSSRTHG
;
A
#
# COMPACT_ATOMS: atom_id res chain seq x y z
N MET A 1 14.75 9.97 -8.54
CA MET A 1 15.44 9.07 -7.59
C MET A 1 15.93 9.82 -6.35
N GLU A 2 16.60 10.94 -6.48
CA GLU A 2 17.08 11.75 -5.34
C GLU A 2 15.97 12.10 -4.35
N GLU A 3 14.78 12.46 -4.85
CA GLU A 3 13.62 12.77 -4.02
C GLU A 3 13.23 11.59 -3.11
N ILE A 4 13.18 10.39 -3.68
CA ILE A 4 12.82 9.17 -2.93
C ILE A 4 13.87 8.86 -1.86
N ILE A 5 15.15 9.13 -2.12
CA ILE A 5 16.23 8.94 -1.12
C ILE A 5 16.11 9.94 0.03
N LYS A 6 15.84 11.20 -0.28
CA LYS A 6 15.85 12.30 0.70
C LYS A 6 14.56 12.37 1.51
N ASN A 7 13.42 12.27 0.83
CA ASN A 7 12.12 12.63 1.38
C ASN A 7 11.13 11.46 1.42
N GLY A 8 11.52 10.30 0.87
CA GLY A 8 10.70 9.09 0.87
C GLY A 8 9.87 8.90 -0.40
N PRO A 9 8.87 8.02 -0.37
CA PRO A 9 8.07 7.64 -1.52
C PRO A 9 7.36 8.82 -2.19
N VAL A 10 7.19 8.73 -3.51
CA VAL A 10 6.45 9.70 -4.31
C VAL A 10 5.20 9.09 -4.91
N VAL A 11 4.22 9.91 -5.25
CA VAL A 11 3.00 9.49 -5.96
C VAL A 11 3.18 9.76 -7.45
N ALA A 12 2.87 8.78 -8.29
CA ALA A 12 2.89 8.93 -9.74
C ALA A 12 1.54 8.56 -10.35
N SER A 13 1.17 9.27 -11.41
CA SER A 13 0.01 8.93 -12.24
C SER A 13 0.47 8.10 -13.43
N MET A 14 -0.23 7.00 -13.72
CA MET A 14 0.07 6.15 -14.88
C MET A 14 -1.19 5.76 -15.65
N ASN A 15 -1.02 5.46 -16.91
CA ASN A 15 -2.07 4.90 -17.75
C ASN A 15 -2.17 3.38 -17.51
N VAL A 16 -3.37 2.90 -17.22
CA VAL A 16 -3.63 1.47 -17.05
C VAL A 16 -4.15 0.87 -18.34
N TYR A 17 -3.60 -0.28 -18.69
CA TYR A 17 -4.03 -1.12 -19.82
C TYR A 17 -4.48 -2.48 -19.30
N VAL A 18 -5.24 -3.21 -20.10
CA VAL A 18 -5.83 -4.51 -19.70
C VAL A 18 -4.78 -5.52 -19.24
N ASP A 19 -3.60 -5.51 -19.83
CA ASP A 19 -2.50 -6.41 -19.47
C ASP A 19 -1.91 -6.13 -18.07
N PHE A 20 -2.02 -4.89 -17.56
CA PHE A 20 -1.62 -4.58 -16.19
C PHE A 20 -2.54 -5.22 -15.14
N LEU A 21 -3.85 -5.40 -15.45
CA LEU A 21 -4.78 -6.08 -14.54
C LEU A 21 -4.36 -7.52 -14.22
N ILE A 22 -3.68 -8.16 -15.17
CA ILE A 22 -3.25 -9.56 -15.08
C ILE A 22 -1.75 -9.72 -14.81
N TYR A 23 -1.07 -8.60 -14.55
CA TYR A 23 0.35 -8.61 -14.23
C TYR A 23 0.61 -9.42 -12.95
N LYS A 24 1.57 -10.35 -13.04
CA LYS A 24 2.16 -11.07 -11.91
C LYS A 24 3.65 -11.25 -12.13
N ALA A 25 4.43 -11.17 -11.07
CA ALA A 25 5.83 -11.56 -11.13
C ALA A 25 5.95 -13.06 -11.34
N GLY A 26 6.79 -13.43 -12.28
CA GLY A 26 7.07 -14.81 -12.56
C GLY A 26 6.14 -15.44 -13.61
N SER A 27 6.72 -16.33 -14.39
CA SER A 27 6.08 -17.10 -15.46
C SER A 27 5.25 -18.25 -14.90
N GLY A 28 4.02 -17.95 -14.46
CA GLY A 28 3.03 -18.97 -14.13
C GLY A 28 1.80 -18.86 -15.04
N PRO A 29 1.08 -19.96 -15.32
CA PRO A 29 -0.19 -19.89 -16.04
C PRO A 29 -1.19 -19.09 -15.21
N LEU A 30 -1.79 -18.06 -15.84
CA LEU A 30 -2.86 -17.28 -15.23
C LEU A 30 -4.13 -18.12 -15.20
N CYS A 31 -4.57 -18.50 -14.01
CA CYS A 31 -5.85 -19.17 -13.79
C CYS A 31 -6.89 -18.12 -13.40
N PHE A 32 -7.82 -17.79 -14.28
CA PHE A 32 -9.00 -17.00 -13.95
C PHE A 32 -10.06 -17.92 -13.37
N LEU A 33 -10.33 -17.79 -12.07
CA LEU A 33 -11.51 -18.40 -11.45
C LEU A 33 -12.76 -17.62 -11.85
N ASN A 34 -13.51 -18.11 -12.81
CA ASN A 34 -14.88 -17.63 -13.04
C ASN A 34 -15.78 -18.22 -11.97
N GLN A 35 -16.27 -17.39 -11.04
CA GLN A 35 -17.07 -17.78 -9.88
C GLN A 35 -18.40 -18.51 -10.22
N LYS A 36 -18.81 -18.60 -11.47
CA LYS A 36 -20.05 -19.26 -11.88
C LYS A 36 -19.91 -20.63 -12.56
N LYS A 37 -18.71 -21.03 -12.95
CA LYS A 37 -18.45 -22.41 -13.44
C LYS A 37 -17.01 -22.77 -13.12
N HIS A 38 -16.78 -23.92 -12.49
CA HIS A 38 -15.49 -24.54 -12.22
C HIS A 38 -14.71 -24.93 -13.51
N ILE A 39 -14.65 -24.03 -14.48
CA ILE A 39 -13.90 -24.21 -15.70
C ILE A 39 -12.70 -23.29 -15.60
N CYS A 40 -11.56 -23.88 -15.26
CA CYS A 40 -10.26 -23.26 -15.41
C CYS A 40 -10.01 -23.08 -16.91
N HIS A 41 -10.43 -21.95 -17.49
CA HIS A 41 -10.02 -21.59 -18.84
C HIS A 41 -8.60 -21.09 -18.75
N MET A 42 -7.67 -21.99 -18.98
CA MET A 42 -6.25 -21.72 -19.11
C MET A 42 -6.06 -20.96 -20.44
N PHE A 43 -6.24 -19.64 -20.42
CA PHE A 43 -5.73 -18.81 -21.49
C PHE A 43 -4.21 -18.88 -21.42
N TYR A 44 -3.64 -19.75 -22.25
CA TYR A 44 -2.25 -19.68 -22.59
C TYR A 44 -2.06 -18.38 -23.39
N VAL A 45 -1.93 -17.25 -22.69
CA VAL A 45 -1.44 -16.03 -23.32
C VAL A 45 -0.03 -16.35 -23.70
N LYS A 46 0.13 -16.67 -25.00
CA LYS A 46 1.42 -16.86 -25.64
C LYS A 46 2.29 -15.71 -25.17
N ARG A 47 3.26 -16.02 -24.35
CA ARG A 47 4.20 -15.15 -23.66
C ARG A 47 4.52 -13.95 -24.56
N SER A 48 3.83 -12.84 -24.38
CA SER A 48 4.24 -11.58 -24.98
C SER A 48 5.62 -11.32 -24.41
N LEU A 49 6.59 -11.18 -25.27
CA LEU A 49 8.02 -11.03 -24.95
C LEU A 49 8.35 -9.84 -24.04
N THR A 50 7.35 -9.04 -23.67
CA THR A 50 7.45 -7.82 -22.89
C THR A 50 7.43 -8.00 -21.37
N SER A 51 7.17 -9.21 -20.86
CA SER A 51 7.21 -9.52 -19.42
C SER A 51 8.18 -10.67 -19.10
N VAL A 52 9.24 -10.84 -19.87
CA VAL A 52 10.19 -11.96 -19.74
C VAL A 52 10.92 -11.96 -18.38
N LEU A 53 10.91 -10.86 -17.66
CA LEU A 53 11.75 -10.65 -16.50
C LEU A 53 11.01 -10.17 -15.23
N GLY A 54 9.68 -10.19 -15.22
CA GLY A 54 8.93 -9.66 -14.07
C GLY A 54 8.83 -8.13 -14.03
N VAL A 55 9.50 -7.42 -14.92
CA VAL A 55 9.32 -5.97 -15.09
C VAL A 55 8.21 -5.74 -16.11
N TYR A 56 7.16 -5.05 -15.68
CA TYR A 56 6.03 -4.73 -16.53
C TYR A 56 6.42 -3.72 -17.62
N SER A 57 6.04 -4.04 -18.83
CA SER A 57 5.99 -3.13 -19.97
C SER A 57 4.73 -3.46 -20.75
N LYS A 58 3.99 -2.45 -21.15
CA LYS A 58 2.71 -2.64 -21.84
C LYS A 58 2.89 -3.44 -23.13
N SER A 59 1.99 -4.40 -23.34
CA SER A 59 1.97 -5.23 -24.55
C SER A 59 1.54 -4.39 -25.76
N GLN A 60 2.18 -4.61 -26.91
CA GLN A 60 1.74 -4.00 -28.16
C GLN A 60 0.41 -4.58 -28.69
N HIS A 61 -0.02 -5.73 -28.17
CA HIS A 61 -1.21 -6.44 -28.63
C HIS A 61 -2.44 -6.25 -27.74
N LEU A 62 -2.27 -5.85 -26.46
CA LEU A 62 -3.36 -5.65 -25.49
C LEU A 62 -3.46 -4.17 -25.11
N LEU A 63 -3.63 -3.31 -26.11
CA LEU A 63 -3.58 -1.85 -25.98
C LEU A 63 -4.88 -1.23 -25.44
N ARG A 64 -5.85 -2.01 -24.95
CA ARG A 64 -7.08 -1.42 -24.42
C ARG A 64 -6.76 -0.61 -23.18
N TYR A 65 -6.82 0.70 -23.34
CA TYR A 65 -6.68 1.68 -22.27
C TYR A 65 -7.92 1.64 -21.36
N LEU A 66 -7.72 1.64 -20.07
CA LEU A 66 -8.78 1.57 -19.05
C LEU A 66 -8.95 2.87 -18.27
N GLY A 67 -7.92 3.69 -18.17
CA GLY A 67 -7.96 4.94 -17.43
C GLY A 67 -6.61 5.28 -16.79
N LYS A 68 -6.57 6.42 -16.09
CA LYS A 68 -5.44 6.81 -15.23
C LYS A 68 -5.57 6.18 -13.85
N HIS A 69 -4.44 5.91 -13.23
CA HIS A 69 -4.34 5.34 -11.90
C HIS A 69 -3.16 5.94 -11.15
N SER A 70 -3.35 6.23 -9.88
CA SER A 70 -2.28 6.74 -9.02
C SER A 70 -1.65 5.60 -8.24
N VAL A 71 -0.33 5.53 -8.27
CA VAL A 71 0.47 4.54 -7.55
C VAL A 71 1.56 5.21 -6.73
N LYS A 72 2.07 4.53 -5.71
CA LYS A 72 3.19 5.02 -4.92
C LYS A 72 4.49 4.38 -5.43
N ILE A 73 5.45 5.20 -5.87
CA ILE A 73 6.79 4.74 -6.19
C ILE A 73 7.58 4.70 -4.88
N ILE A 74 7.98 3.50 -4.47
CA ILE A 74 8.69 3.25 -3.21
C ILE A 74 10.17 2.96 -3.40
N GLY A 75 10.60 2.78 -4.65
CA GLY A 75 12.00 2.49 -4.97
C GLY A 75 12.22 2.21 -6.45
N TRP A 76 13.37 1.68 -6.75
CA TRP A 76 13.78 1.30 -8.11
C TRP A 76 14.85 0.21 -8.05
N GLY A 77 15.13 -0.38 -9.20
CA GLY A 77 16.19 -1.37 -9.32
C GLY A 77 16.53 -1.68 -10.76
N SER A 78 17.29 -2.74 -10.91
CA SER A 78 17.61 -3.34 -12.20
C SER A 78 17.53 -4.86 -12.08
N GLU A 79 16.92 -5.52 -13.04
CA GLU A 79 16.88 -6.96 -13.15
C GLU A 79 17.28 -7.38 -14.57
N ARG A 80 18.36 -8.14 -14.69
CA ARG A 80 18.91 -8.64 -15.98
C ARG A 80 19.10 -7.53 -17.02
N GLY A 81 19.50 -6.34 -16.57
CA GLY A 81 19.71 -5.19 -17.43
C GLY A 81 18.49 -4.30 -17.67
N GLU A 82 17.28 -4.74 -17.30
CA GLU A 82 16.07 -3.92 -17.34
C GLU A 82 15.98 -3.06 -16.08
N LEU A 83 15.89 -1.75 -16.27
CA LEU A 83 15.68 -0.80 -15.19
C LEU A 83 14.19 -0.73 -14.84
N TYR A 84 13.85 -0.64 -13.54
CA TYR A 84 12.46 -0.54 -13.12
C TYR A 84 12.23 0.43 -11.97
N TRP A 85 11.01 0.92 -11.89
CA TRP A 85 10.42 1.50 -10.69
C TRP A 85 9.71 0.41 -9.90
N LEU A 86 9.93 0.37 -8.60
CA LEU A 86 9.14 -0.45 -7.68
C LEU A 86 7.97 0.39 -7.19
N ILE A 87 6.77 -0.06 -7.50
CA ILE A 87 5.54 0.63 -7.13
C ILE A 87 4.72 -0.19 -6.14
N GLN A 88 4.08 0.50 -5.21
CA GLN A 88 3.04 -0.05 -4.35
C GLN A 88 1.68 0.30 -4.95
N ASN A 89 0.91 -0.75 -5.28
CA ASN A 89 -0.43 -0.63 -5.83
C ASN A 89 -1.48 -0.64 -4.70
N SER A 90 -2.71 -0.20 -5.01
CA SER A 90 -3.85 -0.18 -4.08
C SER A 90 -4.89 -1.28 -4.36
N TRP A 91 -4.57 -2.28 -5.21
CA TRP A 91 -5.50 -3.34 -5.62
C TRP A 91 -5.43 -4.62 -4.76
N GLY A 92 -4.74 -4.54 -3.61
CA GLY A 92 -4.56 -5.65 -2.68
C GLY A 92 -3.42 -6.59 -3.05
N GLU A 93 -3.14 -7.51 -2.14
CA GLU A 93 -1.98 -8.41 -2.22
C GLU A 93 -2.09 -9.47 -3.32
N LEU A 94 -3.30 -9.72 -3.82
CA LEU A 94 -3.52 -10.69 -4.90
C LEU A 94 -3.09 -10.16 -6.28
N HIS A 95 -2.87 -8.84 -6.41
CA HIS A 95 -2.37 -8.24 -7.64
C HIS A 95 -0.84 -8.14 -7.61
N GLY A 96 -0.22 -8.42 -8.74
CA GLY A 96 1.23 -8.25 -8.93
C GLY A 96 2.08 -9.16 -8.03
N GLU A 97 3.03 -8.55 -7.35
CA GLU A 97 3.99 -9.15 -6.42
C GLU A 97 3.58 -8.83 -4.98
N ALA A 98 2.54 -9.48 -4.47
CA ALA A 98 1.97 -9.20 -3.14
C ALA A 98 1.60 -7.71 -2.96
N GLY A 99 0.88 -7.15 -3.94
CA GLY A 99 0.46 -5.74 -3.94
C GLY A 99 1.51 -4.77 -4.51
N LEU A 100 2.69 -5.26 -4.85
CA LEU A 100 3.74 -4.49 -5.52
C LEU A 100 3.76 -4.79 -7.02
N ALA A 101 4.39 -3.89 -7.79
CA ALA A 101 4.71 -4.15 -9.19
C ALA A 101 6.01 -3.47 -9.57
N ARG A 102 6.71 -4.05 -10.55
CA ARG A 102 7.90 -3.47 -11.15
C ARG A 102 7.56 -3.01 -12.55
N ILE A 103 7.65 -1.72 -12.83
CA ILE A 103 7.37 -1.12 -14.13
C ILE A 103 8.64 -0.56 -14.73
N ARG A 104 8.82 -0.71 -16.05
CA ARG A 104 10.02 -0.25 -16.78
C ARG A 104 10.29 1.23 -16.50
N ARG A 105 11.57 1.54 -16.22
CA ARG A 105 12.06 2.88 -15.89
C ARG A 105 12.92 3.46 -17.02
N GLY A 106 12.83 4.78 -17.22
CA GLY A 106 13.67 5.53 -18.16
C GLY A 106 13.09 5.61 -19.58
N THR A 107 11.91 5.04 -19.80
CA THR A 107 11.19 5.09 -21.08
C THR A 107 9.81 5.72 -20.98
N ASN A 108 9.49 6.29 -19.83
CA ASN A 108 8.16 6.81 -19.52
C ASN A 108 7.04 5.76 -19.75
N GLU A 109 7.29 4.53 -19.34
CA GLU A 109 6.36 3.42 -19.54
C GLU A 109 4.99 3.74 -18.92
N CYS A 110 3.93 3.60 -19.71
CA CYS A 110 2.58 3.99 -19.29
C CYS A 110 2.42 5.44 -18.79
N GLY A 111 3.38 6.32 -19.09
CA GLY A 111 3.35 7.71 -18.66
C GLY A 111 3.71 7.93 -17.18
N ILE A 112 4.24 6.92 -16.49
CA ILE A 112 4.50 6.96 -15.03
C ILE A 112 5.52 8.02 -14.63
N GLU A 113 6.39 8.44 -15.54
CA GLU A 113 7.43 9.45 -15.29
C GLU A 113 6.94 10.89 -15.63
N SER A 114 5.74 11.04 -16.20
CA SER A 114 5.22 12.34 -16.67
C SER A 114 4.59 13.17 -15.56
N GLU A 115 3.88 12.53 -14.62
CA GLU A 115 3.13 13.19 -13.55
C GLU A 115 3.53 12.57 -12.21
N VAL A 116 4.52 13.18 -11.54
CA VAL A 116 5.05 12.71 -10.25
C VAL A 116 4.91 13.82 -9.22
N LEU A 117 4.34 13.48 -8.06
CA LEU A 117 4.16 14.37 -6.93
C LEU A 117 4.98 13.85 -5.75
N ALA A 118 5.74 14.72 -5.12
CA ALA A 118 6.44 14.46 -3.87
C ALA A 118 5.69 15.20 -2.75
N PRO A 119 4.81 14.53 -1.99
CA PRO A 119 4.13 15.16 -0.89
C PRO A 119 5.13 15.43 0.24
N ILE A 120 5.21 16.69 0.68
CA ILE A 120 5.99 17.08 1.84
C ILE A 120 5.01 17.15 3.01
N PRO A 121 5.09 16.23 3.99
CA PRO A 121 4.20 16.27 5.14
C PRO A 121 4.51 17.52 5.98
N ASN A 122 3.47 18.18 6.46
CA ASN A 122 3.64 19.25 7.45
C ASN A 122 3.99 18.61 8.81
N VAL A 123 5.26 18.53 9.11
CA VAL A 123 5.77 17.86 10.32
C VAL A 123 5.30 18.55 11.60
N VAL A 124 5.01 19.83 11.54
CA VAL A 124 4.51 20.60 12.72
C VAL A 124 3.15 20.05 13.16
N ASP A 125 2.24 19.80 12.22
CA ASP A 125 0.91 19.26 12.54
C ASP A 125 0.99 17.83 13.10
N LEU A 126 1.98 17.04 12.66
CA LEU A 126 2.19 15.68 13.17
C LEU A 126 2.72 15.66 14.60
N ILE A 127 3.62 16.58 14.94
CA ILE A 127 4.16 16.71 16.31
C ILE A 127 3.03 17.16 17.25
N ASP A 128 2.25 18.14 16.85
CA ASP A 128 1.09 18.62 17.63
C ASP A 128 0.03 17.54 17.79
N PHE A 129 -0.22 16.75 16.75
CA PHE A 129 -1.15 15.63 16.81
C PHE A 129 -0.66 14.52 17.77
N GLU A 130 0.61 14.11 17.67
CA GLU A 130 1.18 13.12 18.59
C GLU A 130 1.16 13.60 20.04
N HIS A 131 1.49 14.88 20.28
CA HIS A 131 1.48 15.46 21.60
C HIS A 131 0.06 15.50 22.17
N SER A 132 -0.91 15.93 21.36
CA SER A 132 -2.32 15.97 21.74
C SER A 132 -2.88 14.57 22.04
N LEU A 133 -2.49 13.57 21.24
CA LEU A 133 -2.92 12.18 21.45
C LEU A 133 -2.33 11.58 22.74
N LYS A 134 -1.04 11.80 23.02
CA LYS A 134 -0.39 11.37 24.27
C LYS A 134 -1.02 12.02 25.48
N LEU A 135 -1.30 13.32 25.41
CA LEU A 135 -1.98 14.04 26.49
C LEU A 135 -3.39 13.51 26.74
N LYS A 136 -4.13 13.21 25.67
CA LYS A 136 -5.49 12.65 25.77
C LYS A 136 -5.49 11.29 26.46
N ILE A 137 -4.60 10.39 26.05
CA ILE A 137 -4.43 9.06 26.66
C ILE A 137 -4.05 9.18 28.14
N TYR A 138 -3.15 10.10 28.48
CA TYR A 138 -2.75 10.34 29.85
C TYR A 138 -3.90 10.83 30.74
N LEU A 139 -4.72 11.75 30.23
CA LEU A 139 -5.91 12.25 30.93
C LEU A 139 -6.97 11.17 31.14
N GLU A 140 -7.18 10.30 30.17
CA GLU A 140 -8.09 9.15 30.28
C GLU A 140 -7.60 8.15 31.36
N GLN A 141 -6.30 7.90 31.47
CA GLN A 141 -5.72 7.05 32.50
C GLN A 141 -5.88 7.66 33.91
N LEU A 142 -5.69 8.98 34.06
CA LEU A 142 -5.92 9.67 35.33
C LEU A 142 -7.37 9.58 35.78
N ASN A 143 -8.32 9.80 34.86
CA ASN A 143 -9.75 9.73 35.16
C ASN A 143 -10.17 8.29 35.55
N ALA A 144 -9.64 7.27 34.90
CA ALA A 144 -9.88 5.88 35.26
C ALA A 144 -9.33 5.52 36.65
N SER A 145 -8.16 6.05 37.00
CA SER A 145 -7.56 5.87 38.34
C SER A 145 -8.37 6.56 39.44
N ALA A 146 -8.87 7.76 39.15
CA ALA A 146 -9.73 8.51 40.10
C ALA A 146 -11.07 7.81 40.33
N ALA A 147 -11.69 7.25 39.28
CA ALA A 147 -12.92 6.49 39.38
C ALA A 147 -12.78 5.22 40.26
N ASN A 148 -11.63 4.54 40.14
CA ASN A 148 -11.34 3.36 40.95
C ASN A 148 -11.02 3.68 42.41
N SER A 149 -10.55 4.88 42.73
CA SER A 149 -10.27 5.30 44.12
C SER A 149 -11.50 5.75 44.88
N SER A 150 -12.59 6.14 44.18
CA SER A 150 -13.86 6.56 44.79
C SER A 150 -14.82 5.40 45.12
N SER A 151 -14.46 4.14 44.81
CA SER A 151 -15.26 2.93 45.06
C SER A 151 -14.82 2.11 46.29
N ILE A 152 -14.26 2.77 47.33
CA ILE A 152 -14.03 2.09 48.63
C ILE A 152 -15.38 2.05 49.37
N PRO A 153 -15.96 0.86 49.64
CA PRO A 153 -17.24 0.79 50.35
C PRO A 153 -17.05 1.22 51.80
N GLU A 154 -17.84 2.17 52.25
CA GLU A 154 -18.09 2.49 53.65
C GLU A 154 -18.75 1.30 54.37
N SER A 155 -17.99 0.29 54.76
CA SER A 155 -18.50 -0.78 55.59
C SER A 155 -17.43 -1.29 56.56
N GLN A 156 -17.00 -0.40 57.50
CA GLN A 156 -16.39 -0.80 58.77
C GLN A 156 -16.33 0.39 59.74
N GLN A 157 -17.48 0.98 60.06
CA GLN A 157 -17.61 1.84 61.23
C GLN A 157 -18.92 1.55 61.96
N SER A 158 -18.99 0.38 62.58
CA SER A 158 -20.00 0.14 63.65
C SER A 158 -19.62 -1.11 64.39
N SER A 159 -18.80 -0.95 65.44
CA SER A 159 -18.85 -1.79 66.65
C SER A 159 -17.73 -1.43 67.63
N ARG A 160 -17.89 -0.29 68.30
CA ARG A 160 -17.21 -0.06 69.60
C ARG A 160 -18.01 0.98 70.42
N THR A 161 -19.15 0.53 70.97
CA THR A 161 -19.71 1.14 72.19
C THR A 161 -20.51 0.05 72.87
N HIS A 162 -20.11 -0.28 74.08
CA HIS A 162 -20.73 -0.96 75.20
C HIS A 162 -19.95 -2.15 75.69
N GLY A 163 -19.35 -1.99 76.87
CA GLY A 163 -18.79 -3.01 77.76
C GLY A 163 -17.72 -2.39 78.62
#